data_401456b8f3e39e8062bb3495e0498d5d
#
_entry.id   401456b8f3e39e8062bb3495e0498d5d
#
_cell.length_a   1.000
_cell.length_b   1.000
_cell.length_c   1.000
_cell.angle_alpha   90.00
_cell.angle_beta   90.00
_cell.angle_gamma   90.00
#
_symmetry.space_group_name_H-M   'P 1'
#
loop_
_entity.id
_entity.type
_entity.pdbx_description
1 polymer ?
#
loop_
_entity_poly.entity_id
_entity_poly.type
_entity_poly.pdbx_seq_one_letter_code
_entity_poly.pdbx_strand_id
1 'polypeptide(L)'
;AGLYVWKSGHIEEGGAKAEPAAAEVAPVVPASAVPNLLAIDAEFNRVAESVIPSVVSITARRSATVDPREELLRRFFGLPPGESEPQTPQGSGVIVSADGHIVTNLHVVQDAGEILVALNDGRRLPGRLLGADPLSDIAVLKIEATGLRPLSFADSEKV
;
A
#
# COMPACT_ATOMS: atom_id res chain seq x y z
N ALA A 1 31.18 -13.97 69.90
CA ALA A 1 30.91 -12.60 69.50
C ALA A 1 32.08 -12.11 68.66
N GLY A 2 31.99 -12.22 67.32
CA GLY A 2 33.02 -11.75 66.39
C GLY A 2 32.34 -10.80 65.39
N LEU A 3 32.66 -9.52 65.57
CA LEU A 3 32.25 -8.47 64.63
C LEU A 3 33.09 -8.59 63.33
N TYR A 4 32.49 -8.86 62.23
CA TYR A 4 33.11 -8.68 60.93
C TYR A 4 32.80 -7.27 60.41
N VAL A 5 33.84 -6.42 60.37
CA VAL A 5 33.79 -5.10 59.74
C VAL A 5 34.03 -5.27 58.26
N TRP A 6 33.04 -4.97 57.47
CA TRP A 6 33.14 -4.93 56.01
C TRP A 6 33.75 -3.58 55.58
N LYS A 7 34.93 -3.63 54.98
CA LYS A 7 35.68 -2.48 54.49
C LYS A 7 35.17 -2.14 53.09
N SER A 8 34.50 -1.01 52.96
CA SER A 8 34.04 -0.48 51.68
C SER A 8 35.23 -0.13 50.77
N GLY A 9 35.45 -0.93 49.73
CA GLY A 9 36.35 -0.60 48.63
C GLY A 9 35.64 0.32 47.63
N HIS A 10 36.25 1.47 47.40
CA HIS A 10 35.86 2.35 46.28
C HIS A 10 36.12 1.63 44.96
N ILE A 11 35.05 1.44 44.19
CA ILE A 11 35.17 1.04 42.79
C ILE A 11 35.15 2.34 41.97
N GLU A 12 36.30 2.68 41.39
CA GLU A 12 36.36 3.76 40.36
C GLU A 12 35.60 3.31 39.12
N GLU A 13 34.48 3.96 38.85
CA GLU A 13 33.77 3.85 37.54
C GLU A 13 34.55 4.58 36.46
N GLY A 14 35.52 3.90 35.86
CA GLY A 14 36.18 4.30 34.62
C GLY A 14 35.58 3.58 33.43
N GLY A 15 34.27 3.63 33.23
CA GLY A 15 33.59 3.08 32.07
C GLY A 15 33.48 4.12 30.99
N ALA A 16 34.49 4.30 30.15
CA ALA A 16 34.32 4.97 28.87
C ALA A 16 33.33 4.17 28.02
N LYS A 17 32.13 4.72 27.87
CA LYS A 17 31.09 4.19 27.03
C LYS A 17 31.56 4.36 25.59
N ALA A 18 32.20 3.33 25.01
CA ALA A 18 32.52 3.28 23.60
C ALA A 18 31.19 3.23 22.85
N GLU A 19 30.82 4.35 22.25
CA GLU A 19 29.78 4.44 21.25
C GLU A 19 30.19 3.51 20.09
N PRO A 20 29.32 2.57 19.64
CA PRO A 20 29.66 1.75 18.49
C PRO A 20 29.77 2.68 17.29
N ALA A 21 30.98 2.90 16.80
CA ALA A 21 31.21 3.56 15.53
C ALA A 21 30.37 2.80 14.49
N ALA A 22 29.37 3.46 13.93
CA ALA A 22 28.64 2.96 12.80
C ALA A 22 29.67 2.65 11.71
N ALA A 23 29.89 1.37 11.45
CA ALA A 23 30.73 0.93 10.37
C ALA A 23 30.07 1.43 9.08
N GLU A 24 30.64 2.46 8.49
CA GLU A 24 30.28 2.96 7.18
C GLU A 24 30.59 1.81 6.20
N VAL A 25 29.53 1.07 5.81
CA VAL A 25 29.65 0.00 4.83
C VAL A 25 29.96 0.67 3.50
N ALA A 26 31.22 0.66 3.11
CA ALA A 26 31.63 1.16 1.81
C ALA A 26 30.83 0.43 0.72
N PRO A 27 30.29 1.14 -0.29
CA PRO A 27 29.54 0.49 -1.35
C PRO A 27 30.43 -0.52 -2.06
N VAL A 28 29.92 -1.74 -2.20
CA VAL A 28 30.67 -2.88 -2.80
C VAL A 28 31.12 -2.58 -4.23
N VAL A 29 30.45 -1.60 -4.90
CA VAL A 29 30.79 -1.11 -6.24
C VAL A 29 30.93 0.42 -6.17
N PRO A 30 32.10 0.99 -6.48
CA PRO A 30 32.25 2.45 -6.52
C PRO A 30 31.39 3.04 -7.63
N ALA A 31 30.73 4.16 -7.34
CA ALA A 31 29.85 4.86 -8.29
C ALA A 31 30.53 5.20 -9.63
N SER A 32 31.84 5.37 -9.61
CA SER A 32 32.67 5.60 -10.80
C SER A 32 32.80 4.40 -11.74
N ALA A 33 32.51 3.19 -11.25
CA ALA A 33 32.62 1.95 -12.06
C ALA A 33 31.39 1.66 -12.92
N VAL A 34 30.25 2.35 -12.66
CA VAL A 34 28.98 2.10 -13.34
C VAL A 34 28.23 3.42 -13.68
N PRO A 35 28.84 4.33 -14.45
CA PRO A 35 28.25 5.63 -14.76
C PRO A 35 26.88 5.52 -15.44
N ASN A 36 26.66 4.47 -16.26
CA ASN A 36 25.38 4.21 -16.91
C ASN A 36 24.28 3.81 -15.92
N LEU A 37 24.62 3.15 -14.81
CA LEU A 37 23.63 2.74 -13.81
C LEU A 37 23.04 3.96 -13.07
N LEU A 38 23.86 4.95 -12.76
CA LEU A 38 23.41 6.19 -12.13
C LEU A 38 22.52 7.01 -13.08
N ALA A 39 22.82 7.02 -14.37
CA ALA A 39 21.97 7.67 -15.37
C ALA A 39 20.60 6.98 -15.49
N ILE A 40 20.59 5.65 -15.52
CA ILE A 40 19.36 4.85 -15.55
C ILE A 40 18.53 5.09 -14.26
N ASP A 41 19.16 5.08 -13.09
CA ASP A 41 18.49 5.34 -11.82
C ASP A 41 17.85 6.73 -11.80
N ALA A 42 18.55 7.76 -12.29
CA ALA A 42 18.00 9.11 -12.41
C ALA A 42 16.79 9.18 -13.34
N GLU A 43 16.79 8.44 -14.46
CA GLU A 43 15.65 8.38 -15.37
C GLU A 43 14.46 7.63 -14.75
N PHE A 44 14.69 6.51 -14.04
CA PHE A 44 13.63 5.82 -13.31
C PHE A 44 13.00 6.69 -12.23
N ASN A 45 13.81 7.42 -11.46
CA ASN A 45 13.30 8.33 -10.44
C ASN A 45 12.45 9.45 -11.06
N ARG A 46 12.88 10.02 -12.18
CA ARG A 46 12.12 11.04 -12.91
C ARG A 46 10.77 10.52 -13.41
N VAL A 47 10.75 9.31 -14.00
CA VAL A 47 9.50 8.67 -14.42
C VAL A 47 8.60 8.41 -13.22
N ALA A 48 9.12 7.84 -12.13
CA ALA A 48 8.37 7.57 -10.92
C ALA A 48 7.74 8.85 -10.34
N GLU A 49 8.51 9.92 -10.19
CA GLU A 49 8.02 11.22 -9.70
C GLU A 49 6.88 11.80 -10.58
N SER A 50 6.94 11.56 -11.89
CA SER A 50 5.89 12.02 -12.81
C SER A 50 4.62 11.19 -12.72
N VAL A 51 4.71 9.89 -12.42
CA VAL A 51 3.58 8.94 -12.45
C VAL A 51 2.93 8.78 -11.09
N ILE A 52 3.70 8.75 -10.00
CA ILE A 52 3.22 8.50 -8.64
C ILE A 52 1.99 9.35 -8.26
N PRO A 53 1.92 10.67 -8.58
CA PRO A 53 0.75 11.47 -8.24
C PRO A 53 -0.56 11.05 -8.91
N SER A 54 -0.48 10.25 -9.96
CA SER A 54 -1.63 9.74 -10.70
C SER A 54 -2.05 8.34 -10.26
N VAL A 55 -1.22 7.65 -9.46
CA VAL A 55 -1.52 6.32 -8.94
C VAL A 55 -2.27 6.43 -7.63
N VAL A 56 -3.32 5.63 -7.49
CA VAL A 56 -4.16 5.59 -6.30
C VAL A 56 -4.23 4.18 -5.72
N SER A 57 -4.43 4.09 -4.41
CA SER A 57 -4.76 2.82 -3.75
C SER A 57 -6.28 2.71 -3.60
N ILE A 58 -6.82 1.56 -3.92
CA ILE A 58 -8.26 1.27 -3.86
C ILE A 58 -8.48 0.21 -2.81
N THR A 59 -9.40 0.49 -1.89
CA THR A 59 -9.89 -0.46 -0.90
C THR A 59 -11.37 -0.67 -1.15
N ALA A 60 -11.76 -1.90 -1.48
CA ALA A 60 -13.15 -2.28 -1.69
C ALA A 60 -13.63 -3.06 -0.47
N ARG A 61 -14.76 -2.66 0.12
CA ARG A 61 -15.39 -3.39 1.21
C ARG A 61 -16.55 -4.19 0.65
N ARG A 62 -16.47 -5.50 0.78
CA ARG A 62 -17.57 -6.40 0.46
C ARG A 62 -18.36 -6.68 1.71
N SER A 63 -19.68 -6.54 1.62
CA SER A 63 -20.56 -7.01 2.70
C SER A 63 -20.39 -8.52 2.82
N ALA A 64 -20.24 -8.99 4.05
CA ALA A 64 -20.24 -10.42 4.32
C ALA A 64 -21.62 -11.00 3.94
N THR A 65 -21.73 -11.58 2.76
CA THR A 65 -22.91 -12.33 2.36
C THR A 65 -22.71 -13.77 2.81
N VAL A 66 -23.40 -14.15 3.88
CA VAL A 66 -23.55 -15.57 4.24
C VAL A 66 -24.41 -16.21 3.15
N ASP A 67 -23.94 -17.28 2.52
CA ASP A 67 -24.77 -18.04 1.58
C ASP A 67 -26.04 -18.49 2.31
N PRO A 68 -27.24 -18.13 1.83
CA PRO A 68 -28.50 -18.53 2.49
C PRO A 68 -28.63 -20.04 2.68
N ARG A 69 -28.01 -20.83 1.81
CA ARG A 69 -27.99 -22.30 1.92
C ARG A 69 -27.07 -22.76 3.05
N GLU A 70 -25.92 -22.12 3.19
CA GLU A 70 -24.99 -22.43 4.28
C GLU A 70 -25.60 -22.05 5.63
N GLU A 71 -26.26 -20.91 5.71
CA GLU A 71 -26.98 -20.46 6.92
C GLU A 71 -28.11 -21.44 7.30
N LEU A 72 -28.85 -21.94 6.30
CA LEU A 72 -29.90 -22.92 6.53
C LEU A 72 -29.33 -24.25 7.05
N LEU A 73 -28.23 -24.73 6.47
CA LEU A 73 -27.54 -25.95 6.93
C LEU A 73 -26.98 -25.77 8.34
N ARG A 74 -26.38 -24.63 8.66
CA ARG A 74 -25.90 -24.32 10.01
C ARG A 74 -27.01 -24.37 11.04
N ARG A 75 -28.18 -23.75 10.74
CA ARG A 75 -29.36 -23.81 11.60
C ARG A 75 -29.88 -25.23 11.77
N PHE A 76 -29.89 -26.02 10.69
CA PHE A 76 -30.35 -27.41 10.74
C PHE A 76 -29.46 -28.30 11.61
N PHE A 77 -28.15 -28.09 11.59
CA PHE A 77 -27.18 -28.84 12.39
C PHE A 77 -26.91 -28.21 13.77
N GLY A 78 -27.61 -27.15 14.16
CA GLY A 78 -27.43 -26.49 15.46
C GLY A 78 -26.06 -25.80 15.61
N LEU A 79 -25.40 -25.46 14.49
CA LEU A 79 -24.11 -24.76 14.49
C LEU A 79 -24.34 -23.25 14.70
N PRO A 80 -23.38 -22.55 15.33
CA PRO A 80 -23.47 -21.11 15.48
C PRO A 80 -23.56 -20.42 14.10
N PRO A 81 -24.20 -19.21 14.02
CA PRO A 81 -24.23 -18.41 12.80
C PRO A 81 -22.83 -18.28 12.20
N GLY A 82 -22.72 -18.38 10.88
CA GLY A 82 -21.43 -18.17 10.22
C GLY A 82 -21.03 -16.71 10.34
N GLU A 83 -19.93 -16.44 11.03
CA GLU A 83 -19.28 -15.13 11.01
C GLU A 83 -18.47 -15.05 9.72
N SER A 84 -19.05 -14.43 8.69
CA SER A 84 -18.27 -14.06 7.51
C SER A 84 -17.53 -12.77 7.84
N GLU A 85 -16.22 -12.84 7.92
CA GLU A 85 -15.42 -11.61 8.03
C GLU A 85 -15.58 -10.77 6.77
N PRO A 86 -15.80 -9.44 6.90
CA PRO A 86 -15.87 -8.55 5.75
C PRO A 86 -14.56 -8.64 4.97
N GLN A 87 -14.63 -9.05 3.72
CA GLN A 87 -13.46 -9.04 2.86
C GLN A 87 -13.17 -7.61 2.40
N THR A 88 -11.94 -7.18 2.56
CA THR A 88 -11.45 -5.86 2.14
C THR A 88 -10.34 -6.02 1.08
N PRO A 89 -10.69 -6.42 -0.17
CA PRO A 89 -9.70 -6.47 -1.23
C PRO A 89 -9.09 -5.10 -1.45
N GLN A 90 -7.80 -5.10 -1.74
CA GLN A 90 -7.03 -3.92 -2.06
C GLN A 90 -6.44 -4.05 -3.45
N GLY A 91 -6.34 -2.92 -4.13
CA GLY A 91 -5.74 -2.85 -5.46
C GLY A 91 -5.25 -1.44 -5.74
N SER A 92 -4.81 -1.24 -6.96
CA SER A 92 -4.34 0.06 -7.46
C SER A 92 -5.19 0.53 -8.62
N GLY A 93 -5.18 1.83 -8.87
CA GLY A 93 -5.80 2.44 -10.04
C GLY A 93 -4.99 3.63 -10.53
N VAL A 94 -5.33 4.10 -11.70
CA VAL A 94 -4.68 5.24 -12.34
C VAL A 94 -5.71 6.32 -12.65
N ILE A 95 -5.44 7.56 -12.25
CA ILE A 95 -6.26 8.72 -12.60
C ILE A 95 -6.02 9.03 -14.08
N VAL A 96 -7.08 9.04 -14.87
CA VAL A 96 -7.04 9.27 -16.33
C VAL A 96 -7.72 10.56 -16.77
N SER A 97 -8.39 11.27 -15.84
CA SER A 97 -8.95 12.60 -16.14
C SER A 97 -8.87 13.53 -14.93
N ALA A 98 -8.80 14.84 -15.18
CA ALA A 98 -8.85 15.87 -14.15
C ALA A 98 -10.19 15.90 -13.41
N ASP A 99 -11.25 15.37 -14.01
CA ASP A 99 -12.58 15.24 -13.41
C ASP A 99 -12.69 14.09 -12.41
N GLY A 100 -11.64 13.26 -12.25
CA GLY A 100 -11.61 12.19 -11.27
C GLY A 100 -12.03 10.82 -11.78
N HIS A 101 -11.86 10.54 -13.07
CA HIS A 101 -11.99 9.18 -13.60
C HIS A 101 -10.72 8.38 -13.30
N ILE A 102 -10.91 7.16 -12.83
CA ILE A 102 -9.84 6.23 -12.44
C ILE A 102 -10.09 4.92 -13.16
N VAL A 103 -9.05 4.37 -13.77
CA VAL A 103 -9.05 3.02 -14.34
C VAL A 103 -8.41 2.05 -13.34
N THR A 104 -9.06 0.91 -13.14
CA THR A 104 -8.59 -0.18 -12.27
C THR A 104 -9.06 -1.53 -12.83
N ASN A 105 -8.69 -2.63 -12.17
CA ASN A 105 -9.20 -3.94 -12.51
C ASN A 105 -10.58 -4.17 -11.90
N LEU A 106 -11.45 -4.86 -12.64
CA LEU A 106 -12.80 -5.19 -12.18
C LEU A 106 -12.77 -6.07 -10.93
N HIS A 107 -11.90 -7.09 -10.88
CA HIS A 107 -11.83 -8.00 -9.73
C HIS A 107 -11.50 -7.30 -8.41
N VAL A 108 -10.87 -6.12 -8.44
CA VAL A 108 -10.60 -5.30 -7.25
C VAL A 108 -11.90 -4.76 -6.65
N VAL A 109 -12.83 -4.31 -7.48
CA VAL A 109 -14.04 -3.57 -7.08
C VAL A 109 -15.33 -4.36 -7.27
N GLN A 110 -15.26 -5.55 -7.82
CA GLN A 110 -16.41 -6.43 -8.01
C GLN A 110 -17.06 -6.76 -6.67
N ASP A 111 -18.38 -6.71 -6.63
CA ASP A 111 -19.22 -6.99 -5.44
C ASP A 111 -18.91 -6.07 -4.23
N ALA A 112 -18.25 -4.93 -4.45
CA ALA A 112 -18.00 -3.96 -3.41
C ALA A 112 -19.26 -3.17 -3.06
N GLY A 113 -19.64 -3.18 -1.79
CA GLY A 113 -20.68 -2.28 -1.25
C GLY A 113 -20.15 -0.87 -1.02
N GLU A 114 -18.85 -0.73 -0.75
CA GLU A 114 -18.16 0.54 -0.54
C GLU A 114 -16.78 0.49 -1.19
N ILE A 115 -16.43 1.55 -1.94
CA ILE A 115 -15.11 1.72 -2.55
C ILE A 115 -14.48 2.98 -1.95
N LEU A 116 -13.29 2.84 -1.38
CA LEU A 116 -12.49 3.93 -0.86
C LEU A 116 -11.22 4.08 -1.71
N VAL A 117 -10.98 5.28 -2.21
CA VAL A 117 -9.80 5.62 -3.01
C VAL A 117 -8.89 6.52 -2.19
N ALA A 118 -7.64 6.09 -1.99
CA ALA A 118 -6.60 6.87 -1.34
C ALA A 118 -5.65 7.44 -2.40
N LEU A 119 -5.54 8.76 -2.43
CA LEU A 119 -4.64 9.51 -3.29
C LEU A 119 -3.23 9.56 -2.70
N ASN A 120 -2.23 9.82 -3.54
CA ASN A 120 -0.84 9.96 -3.09
C ASN A 120 -0.61 11.12 -2.11
N ASP A 121 -1.45 12.16 -2.14
CA ASP A 121 -1.39 13.31 -1.21
C ASP A 121 -2.04 13.02 0.16
N GLY A 122 -2.49 11.79 0.40
CA GLY A 122 -3.10 11.34 1.65
C GLY A 122 -4.60 11.54 1.74
N ARG A 123 -5.25 12.18 0.76
CA ARG A 123 -6.72 12.28 0.72
C ARG A 123 -7.33 10.91 0.50
N ARG A 124 -8.43 10.63 1.19
CA ARG A 124 -9.24 9.42 1.03
C ARG A 124 -10.65 9.81 0.65
N LEU A 125 -11.14 9.29 -0.45
CA LEU A 125 -12.40 9.71 -1.06
C LEU A 125 -13.24 8.49 -1.41
N PRO A 126 -14.57 8.59 -1.30
CA PRO A 126 -15.45 7.53 -1.80
C PRO A 126 -15.36 7.46 -3.33
N GLY A 127 -15.21 6.24 -3.84
CA GLY A 127 -15.24 5.94 -5.27
C GLY A 127 -16.60 5.38 -5.66
N ARG A 128 -17.06 5.74 -6.86
CA ARG A 128 -18.28 5.19 -7.46
C ARG A 128 -17.95 4.47 -8.75
N LEU A 129 -18.39 3.23 -8.89
CA LEU A 129 -18.24 2.47 -10.13
C LEU A 129 -19.13 3.10 -11.22
N LEU A 130 -18.53 3.49 -12.35
CA LEU A 130 -19.25 4.01 -13.50
C LEU A 130 -19.56 2.93 -14.53
N GLY A 131 -18.62 2.01 -14.73
CA GLY A 131 -18.76 0.92 -15.68
C GLY A 131 -17.64 -0.08 -15.53
N ALA A 132 -17.84 -1.27 -16.07
CA ALA A 132 -16.86 -2.33 -16.06
C ALA A 132 -17.04 -3.25 -17.27
N ASP A 133 -15.93 -3.82 -17.73
CA ASP A 133 -15.90 -4.85 -18.75
C ASP A 133 -15.31 -6.15 -18.17
N PRO A 134 -16.14 -7.20 -17.98
CA PRO A 134 -15.68 -8.47 -17.46
C PRO A 134 -14.69 -9.22 -18.36
N LEU A 135 -14.73 -8.95 -19.68
CA LEU A 135 -13.86 -9.65 -20.63
C LEU A 135 -12.41 -9.16 -20.53
N SER A 136 -12.23 -7.85 -20.33
CA SER A 136 -10.91 -7.24 -20.20
C SER A 136 -10.45 -7.08 -18.74
N ASP A 137 -11.30 -7.39 -17.77
CA ASP A 137 -11.07 -7.13 -16.33
C ASP A 137 -10.80 -5.65 -16.05
N ILE A 138 -11.46 -4.73 -16.78
CA ILE A 138 -11.31 -3.29 -16.59
C ILE A 138 -12.55 -2.72 -15.91
N ALA A 139 -12.34 -1.80 -14.98
CA ALA A 139 -13.37 -1.00 -14.33
C ALA A 139 -13.00 0.49 -14.35
N VAL A 140 -13.99 1.35 -14.46
CA VAL A 140 -13.86 2.79 -14.37
C VAL A 140 -14.58 3.29 -13.12
N LEU A 141 -13.84 3.98 -12.27
CA LEU A 141 -14.38 4.63 -11.08
C LEU A 141 -14.43 6.14 -11.26
N LYS A 142 -15.28 6.79 -10.47
CA LYS A 142 -15.37 8.25 -10.34
C LYS A 142 -15.16 8.64 -8.89
N ILE A 143 -14.31 9.62 -8.67
CA ILE A 143 -14.16 10.34 -7.40
C ILE A 143 -14.47 11.82 -7.60
N GLU A 144 -14.93 12.49 -6.55
CA GLU A 144 -15.14 13.94 -6.54
C GLU A 144 -13.95 14.62 -5.86
N ALA A 145 -13.01 15.14 -6.67
CA ALA A 145 -11.81 15.80 -6.19
C ALA A 145 -11.30 16.84 -7.19
N THR A 146 -10.59 17.84 -6.69
CA THR A 146 -9.90 18.85 -7.49
C THR A 146 -8.39 18.72 -7.33
N GLY A 147 -7.63 19.30 -8.28
CA GLY A 147 -6.16 19.28 -8.22
C GLY A 147 -5.56 17.89 -8.52
N LEU A 148 -6.29 17.06 -9.23
CA LEU A 148 -5.82 15.75 -9.67
C LEU A 148 -4.80 15.87 -10.79
N ARG A 149 -3.86 14.93 -10.84
CA ARG A 149 -2.86 14.82 -11.92
C ARG A 149 -3.15 13.56 -12.73
N PRO A 150 -3.86 13.67 -13.85
CA PRO A 150 -4.16 12.51 -14.71
C PRO A 150 -2.95 12.12 -15.55
N LEU A 151 -2.83 10.82 -15.86
CA LEU A 151 -1.96 10.34 -16.92
C LEU A 151 -2.73 10.32 -18.25
N SER A 152 -2.04 10.66 -19.31
CA SER A 152 -2.55 10.54 -20.68
C SER A 152 -2.30 9.14 -21.22
N PHE A 153 -3.22 8.62 -21.99
CA PHE A 153 -2.99 7.40 -22.75
C PHE A 153 -1.97 7.67 -23.86
N ALA A 154 -1.02 6.76 -24.02
CA ALA A 154 -0.10 6.77 -25.15
C ALA A 154 -0.77 6.13 -26.38
N ASP A 155 -0.26 6.50 -27.56
CA ASP A 155 -0.63 5.85 -28.81
C ASP A 155 0.16 4.53 -28.92
N SER A 156 -0.52 3.41 -28.67
CA SER A 156 0.10 2.07 -28.68
C SER A 156 0.59 1.63 -30.08
N GLU A 157 0.20 2.33 -31.15
CA GLU A 157 0.72 2.04 -32.50
C GLU A 157 2.11 2.66 -32.74
N LYS A 158 2.55 3.56 -31.84
CA LYS A 158 3.84 4.26 -31.94
C LYS A 158 4.89 3.78 -30.93
N VAL A 159 4.63 2.72 -30.20
CA VAL A 159 5.53 2.14 -29.20
C VAL A 159 6.24 0.92 -29.73
#